data_f913d3088b98c18f05ab99eda0ef8633
#
_entry.id   f913d3088b98c18f05ab99eda0ef8633
#
_cell.length_a   1.000
_cell.length_b   1.000
_cell.length_c   1.000
_cell.angle_alpha   90.00
_cell.angle_beta   90.00
_cell.angle_gamma   90.00
#
_symmetry.space_group_name_H-M   'P 1'
#
loop_
_entity.id
_entity.type
_entity.pdbx_description
1 polymer ?
#
loop_
_entity_poly.entity_id
_entity_poly.type
_entity_poly.pdbx_seq_one_letter_code
_entity_poly.pdbx_strand_id
1 'polypeptide(L)'
;MTRLIRNHYDDSYQGVATRLPDTCYKWALESWEEDVLARHKITSGTILVLGAGVGRESIALAQRGFLVVGIDINRESLCVASQQAMAKGMRFLFAQADFLAIPLGLARVDYVFMSGIMYSSIPGRQQRQAWLRSLRTRMNEQGLVVLNFLIAREMDTRTHRLIHRLNRWLTALPGANQSYQLGDSCSQSHFLHAFVDEEEIRSELRDAGANVDHIHWHEGCAVLSWPS
;
A
#
# COMPACT_ATOMS: atom_id res chain seq x y z
N MET A 1 0.05 -11.03 11.32
CA MET A 1 1.45 -10.66 11.16
C MET A 1 2.12 -10.71 12.52
N THR A 2 3.13 -11.50 12.69
CA THR A 2 3.75 -11.74 13.99
C THR A 2 4.52 -10.51 14.45
N ARG A 3 4.59 -10.29 15.76
CA ARG A 3 5.36 -9.22 16.43
C ARG A 3 6.81 -9.08 15.92
N LEU A 4 7.40 -10.18 15.46
CA LEU A 4 8.74 -10.25 14.87
C LEU A 4 8.86 -9.50 13.54
N ILE A 5 7.89 -9.60 12.64
CA ILE A 5 7.90 -8.88 11.35
C ILE A 5 7.75 -7.37 11.60
N ARG A 6 6.92 -6.99 12.59
CA ARG A 6 6.70 -5.59 12.98
C ARG A 6 7.98 -4.93 13.51
N ASN A 7 8.68 -5.61 14.43
CA ASN A 7 9.93 -5.10 15.00
C ASN A 7 11.02 -4.97 13.93
N HIS A 8 11.03 -5.88 12.97
CA HIS A 8 12.05 -5.88 11.93
C HIS A 8 11.79 -4.78 10.86
N TYR A 9 10.53 -4.44 10.56
CA TYR A 9 10.21 -3.27 9.74
C TYR A 9 10.69 -1.99 10.42
N ASP A 10 10.48 -1.86 11.72
CA ASP A 10 10.93 -0.71 12.49
C ASP A 10 12.46 -0.59 12.48
N ASP A 11 13.17 -1.70 12.70
CA ASP A 11 14.63 -1.76 12.64
C ASP A 11 15.20 -1.49 11.22
N SER A 12 14.53 -1.95 10.18
CA SER A 12 14.98 -1.77 8.78
C SER A 12 14.88 -0.32 8.31
N TYR A 13 13.92 0.43 8.86
CA TYR A 13 13.70 1.84 8.54
C TYR A 13 14.37 2.79 9.52
N GLN A 14 14.99 2.30 10.60
CA GLN A 14 15.80 3.14 11.49
C GLN A 14 16.95 3.79 10.70
N GLY A 15 17.04 5.10 10.81
CA GLY A 15 18.04 5.90 10.12
C GLY A 15 17.86 6.07 8.61
N VAL A 16 16.79 5.57 8.01
CA VAL A 16 16.46 5.89 6.60
C VAL A 16 16.21 7.39 6.45
N ALA A 17 15.51 7.98 7.40
CA ALA A 17 15.24 9.42 7.42
C ALA A 17 16.53 10.28 7.53
N THR A 18 17.59 9.77 8.17
CA THR A 18 18.86 10.46 8.32
C THR A 18 19.86 10.19 7.19
N ARG A 19 19.63 9.14 6.40
CA ARG A 19 20.53 8.72 5.31
C ARG A 19 20.17 9.29 3.95
N LEU A 20 18.97 9.83 3.79
CA LEU A 20 18.52 10.39 2.52
C LEU A 20 18.83 11.90 2.53
N PRO A 21 19.68 12.39 1.62
CA PRO A 21 19.93 13.82 1.50
C PRO A 21 18.61 14.54 1.16
N ASP A 22 18.41 15.75 1.69
CA ASP A 22 17.23 16.61 1.42
C ASP A 22 16.91 16.76 -0.08
N THR A 23 17.93 16.60 -0.93
CA THR A 23 17.80 16.66 -2.38
C THR A 23 17.14 15.44 -3.02
N CYS A 24 17.02 14.31 -2.31
CA CYS A 24 16.41 13.09 -2.83
C CYS A 24 14.88 13.08 -2.77
N TYR A 25 14.28 13.99 -2.01
CA TYR A 25 12.83 14.08 -1.87
C TYR A 25 12.27 15.07 -2.88
N LYS A 26 11.90 14.57 -4.04
CA LYS A 26 10.95 15.30 -4.88
C LYS A 26 9.58 15.19 -4.20
N TRP A 27 9.15 16.26 -3.55
CA TRP A 27 7.80 16.38 -2.99
C TRP A 27 6.78 16.53 -4.12
N ALA A 28 6.66 15.51 -4.93
CA ALA A 28 5.81 15.47 -6.09
C ALA A 28 5.16 14.11 -6.20
N LEU A 29 4.00 14.06 -6.81
CA LEU A 29 3.38 12.81 -7.23
C LEU A 29 4.18 12.23 -8.42
N GLU A 30 4.15 10.94 -8.57
CA GLU A 30 4.63 10.26 -9.75
C GLU A 30 3.63 10.45 -10.91
N SER A 31 4.08 10.26 -12.15
CA SER A 31 3.23 10.48 -13.33
C SER A 31 1.93 9.67 -13.29
N TRP A 32 2.01 8.42 -12.87
CA TRP A 32 0.84 7.57 -12.75
C TRP A 32 -0.15 8.04 -11.65
N GLU A 33 0.35 8.63 -10.56
CA GLU A 33 -0.49 9.21 -9.50
C GLU A 33 -1.22 10.45 -10.01
N GLU A 34 -0.54 11.30 -10.78
CA GLU A 34 -1.15 12.47 -11.46
C GLU A 34 -2.23 12.02 -12.45
N ASP A 35 -1.95 10.98 -13.25
CA ASP A 35 -2.89 10.44 -14.22
C ASP A 35 -4.14 9.88 -13.54
N VAL A 36 -3.98 9.23 -12.37
CA VAL A 36 -5.11 8.74 -11.56
C VAL A 36 -5.96 9.91 -11.07
N LEU A 37 -5.34 10.95 -10.48
CA LEU A 37 -6.09 12.14 -10.01
C LEU A 37 -6.88 12.78 -11.14
N ALA A 38 -6.25 12.98 -12.30
CA ALA A 38 -6.86 13.62 -13.46
C ALA A 38 -8.01 12.76 -14.03
N ARG A 39 -7.77 11.47 -14.24
CA ARG A 39 -8.75 10.53 -14.82
C ARG A 39 -10.01 10.41 -13.98
N HIS A 40 -9.85 10.31 -12.66
CA HIS A 40 -10.97 10.13 -11.73
C HIS A 40 -11.50 11.46 -11.18
N LYS A 41 -11.01 12.61 -11.70
CA LYS A 41 -11.41 13.95 -11.30
C LYS A 41 -11.29 14.17 -9.78
N ILE A 42 -10.25 13.64 -9.18
CA ILE A 42 -9.96 13.78 -7.76
C ILE A 42 -9.29 15.15 -7.56
N THR A 43 -10.06 16.14 -7.13
CA THR A 43 -9.63 17.54 -7.06
C THR A 43 -9.65 18.14 -5.66
N SER A 44 -10.40 17.55 -4.74
CA SER A 44 -10.53 18.01 -3.34
C SER A 44 -11.09 16.90 -2.47
N GLY A 45 -10.98 17.05 -1.17
CA GLY A 45 -11.51 16.08 -0.19
C GLY A 45 -10.49 15.67 0.85
N THR A 46 -10.83 14.66 1.64
CA THR A 46 -9.98 14.10 2.68
C THR A 46 -9.32 12.83 2.17
N ILE A 47 -8.00 12.78 2.22
CA ILE A 47 -7.19 11.62 1.79
C ILE A 47 -6.50 10.98 2.98
N LEU A 48 -6.66 9.67 3.13
CA LEU A 48 -5.86 8.85 4.03
C LEU A 48 -4.69 8.23 3.23
N VAL A 49 -3.47 8.61 3.59
CA VAL A 49 -2.25 8.04 3.01
C VAL A 49 -1.75 6.94 3.94
N LEU A 50 -1.71 5.71 3.41
CA LEU A 50 -1.25 4.52 4.11
C LEU A 50 0.22 4.25 3.77
N GLY A 51 1.08 4.16 4.78
CA GLY A 51 2.52 4.09 4.60
C GLY A 51 3.09 5.45 4.18
N ALA A 52 2.69 6.51 4.89
CA ALA A 52 3.06 7.89 4.55
C ALA A 52 4.58 8.14 4.53
N GLY A 53 5.37 7.32 5.21
CA GLY A 53 6.81 7.43 5.26
C GLY A 53 7.27 8.85 5.61
N VAL A 54 8.18 9.39 4.83
CA VAL A 54 8.70 10.76 4.97
C VAL A 54 7.78 11.83 4.36
N GLY A 55 6.60 11.44 3.86
CA GLY A 55 5.53 12.35 3.45
C GLY A 55 5.55 12.78 1.99
N ARG A 56 6.18 12.06 1.06
CA ARG A 56 6.25 12.44 -0.36
C ARG A 56 4.85 12.76 -0.93
N GLU A 57 3.98 11.77 -0.94
CA GLU A 57 2.61 11.89 -1.46
C GLU A 57 1.77 12.83 -0.59
N SER A 58 1.91 12.69 0.74
CA SER A 58 1.15 13.49 1.69
C SER A 58 1.36 14.99 1.47
N ILE A 59 2.60 15.42 1.30
CA ILE A 59 2.96 16.81 1.05
C ILE A 59 2.47 17.24 -0.34
N ALA A 60 2.69 16.41 -1.36
CA ALA A 60 2.26 16.72 -2.72
C ALA A 60 0.74 16.87 -2.85
N LEU A 61 -0.03 16.02 -2.18
CA LEU A 61 -1.49 16.07 -2.17
C LEU A 61 -2.01 17.30 -1.41
N ALA A 62 -1.40 17.63 -0.27
CA ALA A 62 -1.83 18.79 0.47
C ALA A 62 -1.47 20.12 -0.21
N GLN A 63 -0.38 20.17 -0.99
CA GLN A 63 -0.09 21.32 -1.87
C GLN A 63 -1.20 21.58 -2.89
N ARG A 64 -1.97 20.54 -3.23
CA ARG A 64 -3.15 20.62 -4.11
C ARG A 64 -4.46 20.95 -3.37
N GLY A 65 -4.40 21.18 -2.05
CA GLY A 65 -5.55 21.57 -1.25
C GLY A 65 -6.33 20.42 -0.62
N PHE A 66 -5.84 19.19 -0.68
CA PHE A 66 -6.46 18.08 0.04
C PHE A 66 -6.23 18.15 1.54
N LEU A 67 -7.22 17.69 2.31
CA LEU A 67 -7.02 17.39 3.73
C LEU A 67 -6.36 16.02 3.84
N VAL A 68 -5.12 15.99 4.30
CA VAL A 68 -4.34 14.76 4.31
C VAL A 68 -4.16 14.24 5.73
N VAL A 69 -4.45 12.94 5.90
CA VAL A 69 -4.12 12.16 7.09
C VAL A 69 -3.12 11.10 6.67
N GLY A 70 -1.89 11.16 7.19
CA GLY A 70 -0.85 10.16 6.90
C GLY A 70 -0.67 9.22 8.08
N ILE A 71 -0.63 7.91 7.81
CA ILE A 71 -0.26 6.92 8.82
C ILE A 71 0.94 6.10 8.36
N ASP A 72 1.83 5.83 9.30
CA ASP A 72 2.98 4.96 9.10
C ASP A 72 3.35 4.27 10.41
N ILE A 73 3.98 3.12 10.33
CA ILE A 73 4.48 2.41 11.50
C ILE A 73 5.78 3.05 12.02
N ASN A 74 6.56 3.66 11.14
CA ASN A 74 7.86 4.25 11.46
C ASN A 74 7.71 5.70 11.94
N ARG A 75 7.97 5.89 13.23
CA ARG A 75 7.89 7.20 13.88
C ARG A 75 8.91 8.21 13.34
N GLU A 76 10.14 7.77 13.05
CA GLU A 76 11.21 8.67 12.57
C GLU A 76 10.83 9.27 11.21
N SER A 77 10.31 8.44 10.30
CA SER A 77 9.81 8.91 9.00
C SER A 77 8.71 9.95 9.17
N LEU A 78 7.75 9.71 10.06
CA LEU A 78 6.68 10.67 10.34
C LEU A 78 7.19 11.96 10.97
N CYS A 79 8.24 11.92 11.79
CA CYS A 79 8.88 13.13 12.32
C CYS A 79 9.48 13.98 11.19
N VAL A 80 10.15 13.35 10.22
CA VAL A 80 10.67 14.03 9.02
C VAL A 80 9.54 14.63 8.21
N ALA A 81 8.49 13.84 7.93
CA ALA A 81 7.30 14.31 7.21
C ALA A 81 6.69 15.55 7.89
N SER A 82 6.55 15.52 9.20
CA SER A 82 5.99 16.63 9.99
C SER A 82 6.89 17.88 9.92
N GLN A 83 8.19 17.73 10.04
CA GLN A 83 9.14 18.84 9.92
C GLN A 83 9.08 19.50 8.53
N GLN A 84 9.05 18.69 7.49
CA GLN A 84 8.95 19.17 6.10
C GLN A 84 7.61 19.88 5.84
N ALA A 85 6.53 19.35 6.38
CA ALA A 85 5.21 19.98 6.29
C ALA A 85 5.19 21.36 7.00
N MET A 86 5.72 21.42 8.23
CA MET A 86 5.83 22.67 9.00
C MET A 86 6.69 23.71 8.29
N ALA A 87 7.84 23.31 7.72
CA ALA A 87 8.72 24.20 6.97
C ALA A 87 8.03 24.82 5.75
N LYS A 88 7.00 24.16 5.21
CA LYS A 88 6.17 24.63 4.10
C LYS A 88 4.89 25.36 4.54
N GLY A 89 4.71 25.60 5.85
CA GLY A 89 3.52 26.23 6.41
C GLY A 89 2.25 25.39 6.32
N MET A 90 2.39 24.08 6.14
CA MET A 90 1.26 23.16 5.97
C MET A 90 0.89 22.50 7.29
N ARG A 91 -0.39 22.24 7.47
CA ARG A 91 -0.90 21.45 8.61
C ARG A 91 -1.30 20.08 8.12
N PHE A 92 -0.70 19.05 8.72
CA PHE A 92 -1.03 17.66 8.47
C PHE A 92 -1.39 16.95 9.75
N LEU A 93 -2.16 15.89 9.60
CA LEU A 93 -2.32 14.90 10.65
C LEU A 93 -1.45 13.68 10.28
N PHE A 94 -0.38 13.47 11.01
CA PHE A 94 0.39 12.25 10.95
C PHE A 94 0.16 11.44 12.23
N ALA A 95 -0.09 10.13 12.06
CA ALA A 95 -0.27 9.23 13.18
C ALA A 95 0.60 7.98 13.01
N GLN A 96 1.32 7.62 14.07
CA GLN A 96 2.02 6.33 14.10
C GLN A 96 1.00 5.21 14.29
N ALA A 97 0.75 4.44 13.23
CA ALA A 97 -0.18 3.33 13.25
C ALA A 97 0.18 2.27 12.21
N ASP A 98 -0.23 1.05 12.48
CA ASP A 98 -0.20 -0.04 11.51
C ASP A 98 -1.38 0.11 10.55
N PHE A 99 -1.13 0.18 9.26
CA PHE A 99 -2.18 0.31 8.25
C PHE A 99 -3.11 -0.91 8.18
N LEU A 100 -2.69 -2.04 8.75
CA LEU A 100 -3.56 -3.22 8.93
C LEU A 100 -4.54 -3.04 10.10
N ALA A 101 -4.28 -2.11 11.00
CA ALA A 101 -5.07 -1.83 12.19
C ALA A 101 -5.34 -0.31 12.31
N ILE A 102 -6.02 0.25 11.32
CA ILE A 102 -6.35 1.68 11.25
C ILE A 102 -7.17 2.08 12.49
N PRO A 103 -6.78 3.14 13.22
CA PRO A 103 -7.46 3.56 14.45
C PRO A 103 -8.96 3.81 14.25
N LEU A 104 -9.76 3.34 15.21
CA LEU A 104 -11.24 3.42 15.14
C LEU A 104 -11.78 4.87 15.16
N GLY A 105 -11.04 5.80 15.74
CA GLY A 105 -11.43 7.21 15.87
C GLY A 105 -11.20 8.05 14.61
N LEU A 106 -10.70 7.48 13.52
CA LEU A 106 -10.54 8.21 12.27
C LEU A 106 -11.92 8.46 11.63
N ALA A 107 -12.20 9.72 11.27
CA ALA A 107 -13.38 10.06 10.49
C ALA A 107 -13.33 9.36 9.12
N ARG A 108 -14.48 9.22 8.46
CA ARG A 108 -14.54 8.69 7.10
C ARG A 108 -13.81 9.64 6.15
N VAL A 109 -13.14 9.04 5.18
CA VAL A 109 -12.35 9.74 4.17
C VAL A 109 -12.95 9.56 2.78
N ASP A 110 -12.64 10.50 1.89
CA ASP A 110 -13.09 10.42 0.51
C ASP A 110 -12.17 9.52 -0.32
N TYR A 111 -10.88 9.52 0.01
CA TYR A 111 -9.89 8.77 -0.74
C TYR A 111 -8.90 8.07 0.20
N VAL A 112 -8.43 6.92 -0.25
CA VAL A 112 -7.30 6.22 0.36
C VAL A 112 -6.22 6.06 -0.68
N PHE A 113 -5.01 6.51 -0.35
CA PHE A 113 -3.80 6.28 -1.13
C PHE A 113 -2.89 5.32 -0.39
N MET A 114 -2.53 4.23 -1.04
CA MET A 114 -1.55 3.27 -0.57
C MET A 114 -0.41 3.22 -1.57
N SER A 115 0.64 3.97 -1.27
CA SER A 115 1.83 4.04 -2.11
C SER A 115 2.81 2.89 -1.83
N GLY A 116 3.78 2.77 -2.72
CA GLY A 116 4.86 1.79 -2.63
C GLY A 116 4.31 0.39 -2.41
N ILE A 117 4.44 -0.55 -3.11
CA ILE A 117 4.02 -1.96 -3.08
C ILE A 117 3.44 -2.53 -1.75
N MET A 118 2.89 -1.67 -0.90
CA MET A 118 2.43 -2.06 0.46
C MET A 118 1.27 -3.03 0.43
N TYR A 119 0.40 -2.98 -0.59
CA TYR A 119 -0.66 -3.98 -0.75
C TYR A 119 -0.07 -5.38 -0.89
N SER A 120 1.03 -5.49 -1.60
CA SER A 120 1.79 -6.74 -1.77
C SER A 120 2.47 -7.24 -0.48
N SER A 121 2.64 -6.39 0.52
CA SER A 121 3.23 -6.79 1.80
C SER A 121 2.24 -7.49 2.74
N ILE A 122 0.94 -7.48 2.41
CA ILE A 122 -0.10 -8.18 3.19
C ILE A 122 -0.05 -9.67 2.85
N PRO A 123 0.26 -10.56 3.81
CA PRO A 123 0.42 -11.98 3.52
C PRO A 123 -0.92 -12.65 3.24
N GLY A 124 -1.01 -13.30 2.09
CA GLY A 124 -2.13 -14.17 1.72
C GLY A 124 -3.37 -13.42 1.22
N ARG A 125 -3.94 -13.95 0.13
CA ARG A 125 -5.12 -13.41 -0.56
C ARG A 125 -6.29 -13.10 0.38
N GLN A 126 -6.62 -14.03 1.27
CA GLN A 126 -7.75 -13.85 2.19
C GLN A 126 -7.55 -12.67 3.16
N GLN A 127 -6.31 -12.44 3.62
CA GLN A 127 -6.00 -11.32 4.50
C GLN A 127 -6.08 -10.00 3.72
N ARG A 128 -5.57 -9.94 2.47
CA ARG A 128 -5.68 -8.77 1.60
C ARG A 128 -7.15 -8.41 1.35
N GLN A 129 -7.98 -9.39 1.03
CA GLN A 129 -9.43 -9.19 0.83
C GLN A 129 -10.15 -8.75 2.10
N ALA A 130 -9.85 -9.36 3.25
CA ALA A 130 -10.44 -8.96 4.53
C ALA A 130 -10.06 -7.53 4.91
N TRP A 131 -8.80 -7.15 4.66
CA TRP A 131 -8.32 -5.81 4.88
C TRP A 131 -9.05 -4.79 3.98
N LEU A 132 -9.21 -5.05 2.69
CA LEU A 132 -9.97 -4.20 1.77
C LEU A 132 -11.43 -4.00 2.24
N ARG A 133 -12.10 -5.07 2.68
CA ARG A 133 -13.46 -4.95 3.23
C ARG A 133 -13.49 -4.07 4.48
N SER A 134 -12.49 -4.19 5.35
CA SER A 134 -12.39 -3.34 6.55
C SER A 134 -12.14 -1.88 6.18
N LEU A 135 -11.34 -1.63 5.15
CA LEU A 135 -11.04 -0.29 4.65
C LEU A 135 -12.30 0.42 4.15
N ARG A 136 -13.20 -0.28 3.46
CA ARG A 136 -14.49 0.26 2.98
C ARG A 136 -15.30 0.92 4.10
N THR A 137 -15.26 0.37 5.30
CA THR A 137 -16.02 0.92 6.45
C THR A 137 -15.52 2.31 6.89
N ARG A 138 -14.33 2.72 6.44
CA ARG A 138 -13.67 4.00 6.74
C ARG A 138 -13.85 5.03 5.65
N MET A 139 -14.56 4.70 4.59
CA MET A 139 -14.71 5.55 3.42
C MET A 139 -16.12 6.12 3.32
N ASN A 140 -16.22 7.28 2.69
CA ASN A 140 -17.48 7.82 2.23
C ASN A 140 -18.08 6.96 1.10
N GLU A 141 -19.37 7.12 0.79
CA GLU A 141 -20.08 6.27 -0.16
C GLU A 141 -19.44 6.26 -1.54
N GLN A 142 -19.02 7.42 -2.04
CA GLN A 142 -18.36 7.59 -3.35
C GLN A 142 -16.83 7.56 -3.25
N GLY A 143 -16.30 7.07 -2.14
CA GLY A 143 -14.86 7.06 -1.91
C GLY A 143 -14.11 6.11 -2.84
N LEU A 144 -12.89 6.51 -3.22
CA LEU A 144 -11.99 5.70 -4.06
C LEU A 144 -10.75 5.28 -3.29
N VAL A 145 -10.29 4.06 -3.59
CA VAL A 145 -8.98 3.58 -3.14
C VAL A 145 -8.04 3.52 -4.32
N VAL A 146 -6.90 4.15 -4.17
CA VAL A 146 -5.75 4.04 -5.07
C VAL A 146 -4.71 3.20 -4.36
N LEU A 147 -4.40 2.05 -4.92
CA LEU A 147 -3.40 1.16 -4.35
C LEU A 147 -2.34 0.79 -5.38
N ASN A 148 -1.12 0.63 -4.88
CA ASN A 148 0.00 0.15 -5.66
C ASN A 148 0.38 -1.26 -5.22
N PHE A 149 0.75 -2.11 -6.18
CA PHE A 149 1.10 -3.51 -5.96
C PHE A 149 2.30 -3.93 -6.81
N LEU A 150 3.00 -4.95 -6.35
CA LEU A 150 4.16 -5.50 -7.04
C LEU A 150 3.73 -6.43 -8.18
N ILE A 151 4.29 -6.21 -9.35
CA ILE A 151 4.11 -7.09 -10.51
C ILE A 151 5.32 -8.01 -10.65
N ALA A 152 5.07 -9.25 -11.01
CA ALA A 152 6.10 -10.21 -11.36
C ALA A 152 6.68 -9.90 -12.76
N ARG A 153 7.50 -8.82 -12.84
CA ARG A 153 8.24 -8.52 -14.07
C ARG A 153 9.32 -9.59 -14.25
N GLU A 154 9.35 -10.23 -15.42
CA GLU A 154 10.42 -11.16 -15.81
C GLU A 154 10.61 -12.41 -14.92
N MET A 155 9.55 -12.88 -14.26
CA MET A 155 9.64 -14.23 -13.72
C MET A 155 9.72 -15.20 -14.90
N ASP A 156 10.88 -15.85 -15.11
CA ASP A 156 11.00 -16.98 -16.03
C ASP A 156 9.92 -18.01 -15.66
N THR A 157 8.85 -17.97 -16.43
CA THR A 157 7.60 -18.67 -16.10
C THR A 157 7.78 -20.18 -16.00
N ARG A 158 8.84 -20.76 -16.56
CA ARG A 158 9.13 -22.20 -16.50
C ARG A 158 9.79 -22.57 -15.17
N THR A 159 10.84 -21.88 -14.78
CA THR A 159 11.56 -22.13 -13.53
C THR A 159 10.67 -21.82 -12.32
N HIS A 160 9.92 -20.73 -12.34
CA HIS A 160 9.00 -20.38 -11.25
C HIS A 160 7.81 -21.35 -11.15
N ARG A 161 7.25 -21.83 -12.26
CA ARG A 161 6.21 -22.88 -12.23
C ARG A 161 6.74 -24.19 -11.65
N LEU A 162 8.00 -24.53 -11.92
CA LEU A 162 8.61 -25.72 -11.34
C LEU A 162 8.83 -25.55 -9.83
N ILE A 163 9.38 -24.42 -9.41
CA ILE A 163 9.56 -24.07 -8.00
C ILE A 163 8.20 -24.02 -7.28
N HIS A 164 7.17 -23.44 -7.90
CA HIS A 164 5.83 -23.43 -7.33
C HIS A 164 5.25 -24.84 -7.18
N ARG A 165 5.43 -25.73 -8.17
CA ARG A 165 5.01 -27.14 -8.05
C ARG A 165 5.74 -27.87 -6.91
N LEU A 166 7.05 -27.65 -6.78
CA LEU A 166 7.85 -28.17 -5.67
C LEU A 166 7.37 -27.62 -4.33
N ASN A 167 7.17 -26.32 -4.23
CA ASN A 167 6.70 -25.67 -3.00
C ASN A 167 5.29 -26.16 -2.64
N ARG A 168 4.38 -26.30 -3.60
CA ARG A 168 3.05 -26.88 -3.36
C ARG A 168 3.12 -28.32 -2.85
N TRP A 169 4.10 -29.09 -3.29
CA TRP A 169 4.33 -30.43 -2.76
C TRP A 169 4.86 -30.38 -1.32
N LEU A 170 5.75 -29.42 -1.04
CA LEU A 170 6.27 -29.19 0.30
C LEU A 170 5.22 -28.63 1.28
N THR A 171 4.19 -27.93 0.82
CA THR A 171 3.08 -27.45 1.68
C THR A 171 2.23 -28.60 2.24
N ALA A 172 2.34 -29.80 1.69
CA ALA A 172 1.69 -31.00 2.23
C ALA A 172 2.41 -31.58 3.47
N LEU A 173 3.60 -31.06 3.80
CA LEU A 173 4.35 -31.50 4.98
C LEU A 173 3.81 -30.86 6.25
N PRO A 174 3.77 -31.59 7.38
CA PRO A 174 3.37 -31.02 8.67
C PRO A 174 4.26 -29.82 9.04
N GLY A 175 3.63 -28.68 9.35
CA GLY A 175 4.34 -27.44 9.71
C GLY A 175 4.73 -26.55 8.54
N ALA A 176 4.43 -26.93 7.30
CA ALA A 176 4.65 -26.07 6.15
C ALA A 176 3.58 -24.95 6.04
N ASN A 177 3.94 -23.86 5.38
CA ASN A 177 3.01 -22.77 5.10
C ASN A 177 1.99 -23.17 4.03
N GLN A 178 0.79 -23.56 4.45
CA GLN A 178 -0.29 -24.00 3.55
C GLN A 178 -0.88 -22.84 2.72
N SER A 179 -0.56 -21.58 3.04
CA SER A 179 -1.08 -20.40 2.36
C SER A 179 -0.15 -19.84 1.26
N TYR A 180 0.94 -20.57 0.94
CA TYR A 180 1.87 -20.16 -0.11
C TYR A 180 1.20 -20.07 -1.49
N GLN A 181 1.36 -18.95 -2.17
CA GLN A 181 0.87 -18.70 -3.52
C GLN A 181 2.02 -18.45 -4.50
N LEU A 182 1.77 -18.65 -5.79
CA LEU A 182 2.72 -18.23 -6.81
C LEU A 182 2.90 -16.72 -6.72
N GLY A 183 4.14 -16.24 -6.74
CA GLY A 183 4.46 -14.83 -6.54
C GLY A 183 4.84 -14.47 -5.10
N ASP A 184 4.56 -15.34 -4.12
CA ASP A 184 5.00 -15.10 -2.75
C ASP A 184 6.51 -15.22 -2.63
N SER A 185 7.12 -14.21 -2.04
CA SER A 185 8.51 -14.19 -1.64
C SER A 185 8.63 -13.79 -0.18
N CYS A 186 9.54 -14.46 0.52
CA CYS A 186 9.83 -14.13 1.91
C CYS A 186 11.34 -14.00 2.02
N SER A 187 11.84 -12.80 2.19
CA SER A 187 13.21 -12.55 2.62
C SER A 187 13.25 -12.53 4.14
N GLN A 188 14.44 -12.47 4.74
CA GLN A 188 14.63 -12.56 6.20
C GLN A 188 13.69 -11.65 7.02
N SER A 189 13.13 -10.61 6.42
CA SER A 189 12.37 -9.57 7.09
C SER A 189 11.05 -9.16 6.43
N HIS A 190 10.85 -9.49 5.17
CA HIS A 190 9.74 -8.95 4.39
C HIS A 190 9.02 -10.07 3.66
N PHE A 191 7.69 -10.06 3.78
CA PHE A 191 6.82 -10.82 2.89
C PHE A 191 6.40 -9.88 1.75
N LEU A 192 6.49 -10.37 0.52
CA LEU A 192 5.95 -9.70 -0.66
C LEU A 192 5.25 -10.72 -1.56
N HIS A 193 4.12 -10.31 -2.10
CA HIS A 193 3.41 -11.04 -3.13
C HIS A 193 3.50 -10.25 -4.45
N ALA A 194 4.11 -10.83 -5.47
CA ALA A 194 4.14 -10.26 -6.80
C ALA A 194 3.04 -10.88 -7.65
N PHE A 195 2.11 -10.07 -8.13
CA PHE A 195 1.02 -10.51 -9.00
C PHE A 195 1.56 -10.94 -10.36
N VAL A 196 1.16 -12.13 -10.81
CA VAL A 196 1.72 -12.76 -12.03
C VAL A 196 1.05 -12.21 -13.30
N ASP A 197 -0.24 -11.90 -13.20
CA ASP A 197 -1.01 -11.30 -14.29
C ASP A 197 -2.12 -10.38 -13.76
N GLU A 198 -2.71 -9.60 -14.66
CA GLU A 198 -3.76 -8.64 -14.33
C GLU A 198 -5.04 -9.33 -13.81
N GLU A 199 -5.35 -10.53 -14.28
CA GLU A 199 -6.57 -11.23 -13.87
C GLU A 199 -6.46 -11.73 -12.41
N GLU A 200 -5.27 -12.07 -11.96
CA GLU A 200 -5.04 -12.46 -10.57
C GLU A 200 -5.42 -11.32 -9.62
N ILE A 201 -4.87 -10.12 -9.82
CA ILE A 201 -5.21 -8.96 -8.98
C ILE A 201 -6.67 -8.55 -9.16
N ARG A 202 -7.17 -8.52 -10.40
CA ARG A 202 -8.54 -8.15 -10.72
C ARG A 202 -9.56 -9.06 -10.03
N SER A 203 -9.33 -10.38 -10.08
CA SER A 203 -10.20 -11.35 -9.40
C SER A 203 -10.14 -11.20 -7.88
N GLU A 204 -8.95 -10.95 -7.32
CA GLU A 204 -8.78 -10.75 -5.88
C GLU A 204 -9.56 -9.52 -5.38
N LEU A 205 -9.48 -8.41 -6.10
CA LEU A 205 -10.16 -7.16 -5.76
C LEU A 205 -11.69 -7.30 -5.87
N ARG A 206 -12.18 -7.97 -6.93
CA ARG A 206 -13.62 -8.27 -7.09
C ARG A 206 -14.15 -9.18 -5.99
N ASP A 207 -13.40 -10.20 -5.61
CA ASP A 207 -13.79 -11.11 -4.52
C ASP A 207 -13.77 -10.41 -3.14
N ALA A 208 -13.07 -9.29 -3.02
CA ALA A 208 -13.17 -8.40 -1.86
C ALA A 208 -14.44 -7.53 -1.87
N GLY A 209 -15.22 -7.58 -2.95
CA GLY A 209 -16.45 -6.80 -3.13
C GLY A 209 -16.21 -5.40 -3.71
N ALA A 210 -15.02 -5.13 -4.25
CA ALA A 210 -14.72 -3.86 -4.88
C ALA A 210 -15.07 -3.87 -6.38
N ASN A 211 -15.53 -2.73 -6.91
CA ASN A 211 -15.47 -2.44 -8.32
C ASN A 211 -14.04 -2.07 -8.68
N VAL A 212 -13.52 -2.66 -9.74
CA VAL A 212 -12.19 -2.33 -10.26
C VAL A 212 -12.38 -1.33 -11.40
N ASP A 213 -12.28 -0.05 -11.06
CA ASP A 213 -12.55 1.05 -11.99
C ASP A 213 -11.44 1.18 -13.02
N HIS A 214 -10.20 0.93 -12.59
CA HIS A 214 -9.03 0.97 -13.46
C HIS A 214 -7.87 0.14 -12.92
N ILE A 215 -7.10 -0.47 -13.82
CA ILE A 215 -5.79 -1.07 -13.52
C ILE A 215 -4.77 -0.53 -14.53
N HIS A 216 -3.72 0.08 -14.00
CA HIS A 216 -2.49 0.37 -14.73
C HIS A 216 -1.50 -0.77 -14.48
N TRP A 217 -1.61 -1.83 -15.29
CA TRP A 217 -0.80 -3.02 -15.07
C TRP A 217 0.70 -2.74 -15.04
N HIS A 218 1.21 -1.96 -16.00
CA HIS A 218 2.65 -1.66 -16.08
C HIS A 218 3.22 -0.90 -14.88
N GLU A 219 2.38 -0.11 -14.22
CA GLU A 219 2.75 0.66 -13.01
C GLU A 219 2.42 -0.07 -11.72
N GLY A 220 1.70 -1.21 -11.81
CA GLY A 220 1.24 -1.93 -10.63
C GLY A 220 0.27 -1.11 -9.78
N CYS A 221 -0.68 -0.42 -10.43
CA CYS A 221 -1.65 0.42 -9.74
C CYS A 221 -3.08 0.00 -10.07
N ALA A 222 -3.98 0.09 -9.08
CA ALA A 222 -5.41 -0.08 -9.25
C ALA A 222 -6.20 1.02 -8.55
N VAL A 223 -7.33 1.40 -9.16
CA VAL A 223 -8.32 2.31 -8.59
C VAL A 223 -9.61 1.54 -8.37
N LEU A 224 -10.12 1.64 -7.15
CA LEU A 224 -11.27 0.87 -6.69
C LEU A 224 -12.36 1.79 -6.15
N SER A 225 -13.61 1.38 -6.42
CA SER A 225 -14.81 1.89 -5.76
C SER A 225 -15.63 0.74 -5.19
N TRP A 226 -16.75 1.05 -4.55
CA TRP A 226 -17.68 0.05 -4.06
C TRP A 226 -19.09 0.32 -4.55
N PRO A 227 -19.89 -0.73 -4.78
CA PRO A 227 -21.32 -0.57 -5.06
C PRO A 227 -21.99 0.24 -3.94
N SER A 228 -22.90 1.10 -4.36
CA SER A 228 -23.76 1.91 -3.47
C SER A 228 -24.73 1.01 -2.68
#